data_da5be696fb40e5768c45960c665eebc9
#
_entry.id   da5be696fb40e5768c45960c665eebc9
#
_cell.length_a   1.000
_cell.length_b   1.000
_cell.length_c   1.000
_cell.angle_alpha   90.00
_cell.angle_beta   90.00
_cell.angle_gamma   90.00
#
_symmetry.space_group_name_H-M   'P 1'
#
loop_
_entity.id
_entity.type
_entity.pdbx_description
1 polymer ?
#
loop_
_entity_poly.entity_id
_entity_poly.type
_entity_poly.pdbx_seq_one_letter_code
_entity_poly.pdbx_strand_id
1 'polypeptide(L)'
;MDNSILYKIEGNGRPLKDVFGQRYVIDYFQREYKWERRHLEQLIYDLDFCFFESYQDGDDEDCVADYKPYFLGPYIIYRKKNVFSIIDGQQRLTTLTLLMIYMMKNYPELRGELEKLVYTKFYRKEGYVIQVDEREHIMDHLYKDTPIGEDELTVSTLNLLERYEDIDVLFPERLRDPDILPVFTCWLKEKLIFVEILSYSDLNAYTIFETMNDRGFNLTSTEMMKSFLLSKITDEQLRVDCDAVWKQNIQELVKLDKESEAEFFRAWLRGKYLTEVKDNADFLLIGTGFHRWVKTNFKHFNLKEDSDIENFISNEMSFYVSVFVKIRNAERKFSKGLERIVYQAPYAIASSLVYPLFLSCINQSDTEDMITKKLAIVARFLDCFVSNRIMNGQPTGQSSIRSIFYNLIVSVRGMDYDTLKKTLGNILSTYAVVDLQAPVINRLPYKFLRYYQYRMNLFVLQLLNSDYNFYYNDYKSSKLVYCFSKESDDIVHAETYRQKDKYPLYGVAFFDEEGAVEINAYYNLVKNLFDREEFLPNELRENLGKAKDEMGRGLCIYKYVREALWGWSVF
;
A
#
# COMPACT_ATOMS: atom_id res chain seq x y z
N MET A 1 38.62 -0.95 18.56
CA MET A 1 37.76 0.13 19.04
C MET A 1 36.99 -0.41 20.22
N ASP A 2 36.94 0.36 21.28
CA ASP A 2 36.24 -0.05 22.52
C ASP A 2 34.73 -0.19 22.22
N ASN A 3 34.17 -1.38 22.41
CA ASN A 3 32.76 -1.66 22.13
C ASN A 3 31.78 -0.77 22.92
N SER A 4 32.24 -0.14 24.00
CA SER A 4 31.44 0.78 24.79
C SER A 4 31.04 2.07 24.04
N ILE A 5 31.84 2.51 23.08
CA ILE A 5 31.59 3.73 22.29
C ILE A 5 30.42 3.52 21.30
N LEU A 6 30.25 2.32 20.78
CA LEU A 6 29.21 2.01 19.80
C LEU A 6 27.77 2.14 20.35
N TYR A 7 27.60 2.02 21.67
CA TYR A 7 26.29 2.12 22.33
C TYR A 7 26.05 3.48 23.00
N LYS A 8 26.99 4.43 22.86
CA LYS A 8 26.87 5.75 23.47
C LYS A 8 25.84 6.58 22.70
N ILE A 9 24.94 7.22 23.44
CA ILE A 9 23.95 8.18 22.94
C ILE A 9 24.12 9.45 23.75
N GLU A 10 24.23 10.58 23.07
CA GLU A 10 24.31 11.90 23.69
C GLU A 10 23.10 12.73 23.29
N GLY A 11 22.50 13.42 24.27
CA GLY A 11 21.38 14.33 24.04
C GLY A 11 21.75 15.73 24.52
N ASN A 12 21.76 16.72 23.62
CA ASN A 12 22.13 18.09 23.92
C ASN A 12 21.15 19.10 23.32
N GLY A 13 20.81 20.16 24.08
CA GLY A 13 20.13 21.32 23.52
C GLY A 13 21.10 22.12 22.65
N ARG A 14 20.74 22.42 21.41
CA ARG A 14 21.55 23.17 20.45
C ARG A 14 20.73 24.31 19.86
N PRO A 15 21.18 25.58 19.96
CA PRO A 15 20.59 26.66 19.20
C PRO A 15 20.85 26.49 17.70
N LEU A 16 20.00 27.10 16.87
CA LEU A 16 20.06 26.99 15.40
C LEU A 16 21.46 27.30 14.88
N LYS A 17 22.12 28.36 15.37
CA LYS A 17 23.48 28.71 14.95
C LYS A 17 24.50 27.60 15.14
N ASP A 18 24.39 26.82 16.23
CA ASP A 18 25.31 25.72 16.50
C ASP A 18 24.97 24.48 15.67
N VAL A 19 23.68 24.23 15.42
CA VAL A 19 23.24 23.18 14.51
C VAL A 19 23.76 23.45 13.11
N PHE A 20 23.53 24.62 12.57
CA PHE A 20 23.99 25.00 11.22
C PHE A 20 25.48 25.42 11.17
N GLY A 21 26.18 25.37 12.29
CA GLY A 21 27.66 25.49 12.37
C GLY A 21 28.41 24.22 12.00
N GLN A 22 27.72 23.11 11.73
CA GLN A 22 28.30 21.79 11.42
C GLN A 22 27.85 21.33 10.04
N ARG A 23 28.62 20.45 9.40
CA ARG A 23 28.27 19.90 8.10
C ARG A 23 27.48 18.63 8.22
N TYR A 24 26.36 18.59 7.53
CA TYR A 24 25.48 17.43 7.46
C TYR A 24 25.36 16.90 6.05
N VAL A 25 25.12 15.60 5.95
CA VAL A 25 24.68 14.92 4.73
C VAL A 25 23.35 14.24 5.00
N ILE A 26 22.47 14.27 4.03
CA ILE A 26 21.29 13.42 3.97
C ILE A 26 21.56 12.41 2.88
N ASP A 27 21.64 11.13 3.26
CA ASP A 27 21.91 10.08 2.29
C ASP A 27 20.73 10.00 1.29
N TYR A 28 21.03 9.84 -0.01
CA TYR A 28 20.07 9.87 -1.11
C TYR A 28 18.97 8.80 -1.01
N PHE A 29 19.19 7.72 -0.27
CA PHE A 29 18.23 6.67 -0.01
C PHE A 29 17.27 7.00 1.16
N GLN A 30 17.47 8.13 1.82
CA GLN A 30 16.59 8.61 2.87
C GLN A 30 15.35 9.31 2.29
N ARG A 31 14.48 9.74 3.20
CA ARG A 31 13.20 10.31 2.86
C ARG A 31 13.33 11.55 1.96
N GLU A 32 12.58 11.57 0.86
CA GLU A 32 12.39 12.75 0.03
C GLU A 32 11.78 13.92 0.83
N TYR A 33 11.97 15.15 0.34
CA TYR A 33 11.32 16.30 0.96
C TYR A 33 9.79 16.24 0.68
N LYS A 34 9.01 16.12 1.76
CA LYS A 34 7.56 15.84 1.70
C LYS A 34 6.71 16.83 2.51
N TRP A 35 7.31 17.89 3.05
CA TRP A 35 6.51 18.89 3.75
C TRP A 35 5.56 19.60 2.79
N GLU A 36 4.28 19.64 3.18
CA GLU A 36 3.21 20.34 2.51
C GLU A 36 3.10 21.77 3.07
N ARG A 37 2.42 22.67 2.37
CA ARG A 37 2.18 24.05 2.78
C ARG A 37 1.74 24.18 4.25
N ARG A 38 0.83 23.33 4.71
CA ARG A 38 0.34 23.38 6.11
C ARG A 38 1.42 23.20 7.17
N HIS A 39 2.48 22.44 6.87
CA HIS A 39 3.60 22.22 7.82
C HIS A 39 4.50 23.45 7.90
N LEU A 40 4.72 24.10 6.75
CA LEU A 40 5.43 25.35 6.66
C LEU A 40 4.64 26.47 7.35
N GLU A 41 3.34 26.57 7.09
CA GLU A 41 2.43 27.53 7.73
C GLU A 41 2.45 27.43 9.25
N GLN A 42 2.37 26.19 9.78
CA GLN A 42 2.49 25.95 11.21
C GLN A 42 3.85 26.38 11.76
N LEU A 43 4.94 26.04 11.07
CA LEU A 43 6.28 26.45 11.51
C LEU A 43 6.42 27.98 11.56
N ILE A 44 6.02 28.67 10.50
CA ILE A 44 6.11 30.14 10.43
C ILE A 44 5.23 30.77 11.50
N TYR A 45 4.02 30.25 11.70
CA TYR A 45 3.12 30.72 12.75
C TYR A 45 3.75 30.55 14.15
N ASP A 46 4.32 29.39 14.43
CA ASP A 46 4.95 29.11 15.73
C ASP A 46 6.15 30.02 15.98
N LEU A 47 7.00 30.25 14.96
CA LEU A 47 8.15 31.14 15.06
C LEU A 47 7.72 32.59 15.33
N ASP A 48 6.74 33.07 14.57
CA ASP A 48 6.17 34.39 14.72
C ASP A 48 5.53 34.57 16.11
N PHE A 49 4.68 33.63 16.51
CA PHE A 49 4.00 33.65 17.81
C PHE A 49 4.99 33.69 18.98
N CYS A 50 5.97 32.75 18.99
CA CYS A 50 6.92 32.62 20.09
C CYS A 50 7.88 33.82 20.19
N PHE A 51 8.26 34.42 19.06
CA PHE A 51 9.07 35.61 19.07
C PHE A 51 8.32 36.78 19.72
N PHE A 52 7.09 37.05 19.27
CA PHE A 52 6.28 38.16 19.79
C PHE A 52 5.72 37.96 21.22
N GLU A 53 5.84 36.77 21.79
CA GLU A 53 5.61 36.55 23.22
C GLU A 53 6.66 37.29 24.10
N SER A 54 7.84 37.56 23.54
CA SER A 54 8.95 38.22 24.30
C SER A 54 9.27 39.62 23.81
N TYR A 55 9.14 39.85 22.50
CA TYR A 55 9.48 41.12 21.86
C TYR A 55 8.60 42.30 22.34
N GLN A 56 9.23 43.45 22.64
CA GLN A 56 8.57 44.72 22.92
C GLN A 56 9.07 45.79 21.95
N ASP A 57 8.18 46.74 21.62
CA ASP A 57 8.54 47.81 20.68
C ASP A 57 9.76 48.60 21.18
N GLY A 58 10.78 48.68 20.33
CA GLY A 58 12.04 49.34 20.62
C GLY A 58 13.14 48.44 21.19
N ASP A 59 12.88 47.12 21.35
CA ASP A 59 13.92 46.17 21.70
C ASP A 59 14.94 46.03 20.54
N ASP A 60 16.19 45.86 20.93
CA ASP A 60 17.31 45.57 20.04
C ASP A 60 17.80 44.11 20.17
N GLU A 61 18.84 43.77 19.44
CA GLU A 61 19.40 42.42 19.44
C GLU A 61 19.98 41.98 20.81
N ASP A 62 20.42 42.93 21.65
CA ASP A 62 20.95 42.62 22.97
C ASP A 62 19.84 42.12 23.90
N CYS A 63 18.59 42.59 23.71
CA CYS A 63 17.42 42.16 24.47
C CYS A 63 17.07 40.68 24.26
N VAL A 64 17.50 40.08 23.14
CA VAL A 64 17.25 38.66 22.80
C VAL A 64 17.80 37.69 23.86
N ALA A 65 18.83 38.12 24.61
CA ALA A 65 19.39 37.28 25.68
C ALA A 65 18.33 36.83 26.70
N ASP A 66 17.34 37.70 26.98
CA ASP A 66 16.28 37.44 27.94
C ASP A 66 15.00 36.85 27.35
N TYR A 67 14.94 36.69 26.01
CA TYR A 67 13.78 36.12 25.34
C TYR A 67 13.63 34.63 25.59
N LYS A 68 12.37 34.15 25.56
CA LYS A 68 12.04 32.73 25.69
C LYS A 68 12.56 31.95 24.48
N PRO A 69 13.14 30.77 24.70
CA PRO A 69 13.51 29.86 23.61
C PRO A 69 12.28 29.14 23.06
N TYR A 70 12.30 28.84 21.76
CA TYR A 70 11.37 27.91 21.12
C TYR A 70 12.03 26.57 20.84
N PHE A 71 11.41 25.48 21.31
CA PHE A 71 11.93 24.14 21.11
C PHE A 71 11.30 23.49 19.88
N LEU A 72 12.08 23.36 18.81
CA LEU A 72 11.61 22.77 17.54
C LEU A 72 11.57 21.23 17.54
N GLY A 73 12.08 20.63 18.59
CA GLY A 73 12.08 19.18 18.78
C GLY A 73 13.42 18.50 18.45
N PRO A 74 13.45 17.16 18.54
CA PRO A 74 14.71 16.42 18.37
C PRO A 74 15.12 16.29 16.90
N TYR A 75 16.42 16.21 16.65
CA TYR A 75 16.99 15.67 15.43
C TYR A 75 18.03 14.60 15.77
N ILE A 76 18.09 13.56 14.94
CA ILE A 76 18.93 12.40 15.19
C ILE A 76 20.03 12.35 14.13
N ILE A 77 21.26 12.29 14.58
CA ILE A 77 22.44 12.22 13.72
C ILE A 77 23.36 11.09 14.16
N TYR A 78 24.14 10.61 13.20
CA TYR A 78 25.28 9.77 13.50
C TYR A 78 26.56 10.28 12.80
N ARG A 79 27.70 9.96 13.40
CA ARG A 79 28.97 10.42 12.88
C ARG A 79 29.43 9.51 11.72
N LYS A 80 29.56 10.09 10.52
CA LYS A 80 30.05 9.42 9.30
C LYS A 80 31.39 10.02 8.90
N LYS A 81 32.49 9.41 9.34
CA LYS A 81 33.85 9.96 9.16
C LYS A 81 33.96 11.39 9.75
N ASN A 82 34.06 12.40 8.87
CA ASN A 82 34.22 13.82 9.24
C ASN A 82 32.96 14.66 9.06
N VAL A 83 31.83 14.05 8.78
CA VAL A 83 30.52 14.70 8.62
C VAL A 83 29.48 13.98 9.46
N PHE A 84 28.37 14.64 9.71
CA PHE A 84 27.21 14.01 10.38
C PHE A 84 26.17 13.64 9.35
N SER A 85 25.62 12.43 9.43
CA SER A 85 24.49 12.01 8.62
C SER A 85 23.22 12.19 9.43
N ILE A 86 22.22 12.90 8.87
CA ILE A 86 20.93 13.14 9.50
C ILE A 86 20.03 11.94 9.26
N ILE A 87 19.52 11.35 10.35
CA ILE A 87 18.55 10.25 10.32
C ILE A 87 17.13 10.78 10.51
N ASP A 88 16.93 11.74 11.41
CA ASP A 88 15.64 12.42 11.61
C ASP A 88 15.85 13.93 11.74
N GLY A 89 14.78 14.70 11.48
CA GLY A 89 14.80 16.15 11.48
C GLY A 89 15.10 16.79 10.13
N GLN A 90 15.41 15.99 9.09
CA GLN A 90 15.80 16.49 7.76
C GLN A 90 14.77 17.46 7.14
N GLN A 91 13.46 17.21 7.32
CA GLN A 91 12.41 18.09 6.78
C GLN A 91 12.49 19.49 7.41
N ARG A 92 12.59 19.55 8.74
CA ARG A 92 12.70 20.79 9.52
C ARG A 92 13.95 21.59 9.16
N LEU A 93 15.11 20.91 9.12
CA LEU A 93 16.37 21.55 8.79
C LEU A 93 16.39 22.04 7.33
N THR A 94 15.86 21.28 6.38
CA THR A 94 15.72 21.72 4.99
C THR A 94 14.80 22.93 4.88
N THR A 95 13.66 22.94 5.58
CA THR A 95 12.73 24.08 5.56
C THR A 95 13.35 25.34 6.16
N LEU A 96 14.12 25.21 7.24
CA LEU A 96 14.85 26.35 7.81
C LEU A 96 15.94 26.87 6.87
N THR A 97 16.59 25.98 6.10
CA THR A 97 17.51 26.41 5.05
C THR A 97 16.79 27.24 3.98
N LEU A 98 15.61 26.79 3.52
CA LEU A 98 14.79 27.57 2.58
C LEU A 98 14.37 28.93 3.15
N LEU A 99 13.96 28.97 4.42
CA LEU A 99 13.60 30.22 5.11
C LEU A 99 14.79 31.18 5.17
N MET A 100 15.98 30.71 5.54
CA MET A 100 17.20 31.53 5.57
C MET A 100 17.60 32.04 4.18
N ILE A 101 17.46 31.20 3.13
CA ILE A 101 17.68 31.63 1.74
C ILE A 101 16.71 32.74 1.36
N TYR A 102 15.41 32.57 1.67
CA TYR A 102 14.39 33.57 1.42
C TYR A 102 14.72 34.89 2.12
N MET A 103 15.07 34.84 3.41
CA MET A 103 15.45 36.04 4.18
C MET A 103 16.67 36.74 3.58
N MET A 104 17.71 36.04 3.20
CA MET A 104 18.90 36.64 2.59
C MET A 104 18.64 37.26 1.22
N LYS A 105 17.72 36.70 0.44
CA LYS A 105 17.39 37.25 -0.89
C LYS A 105 16.52 38.50 -0.82
N ASN A 106 15.55 38.51 0.09
CA ASN A 106 14.63 39.63 0.21
C ASN A 106 15.14 40.73 1.13
N TYR A 107 16.11 40.41 2.02
CA TYR A 107 16.71 41.32 2.99
C TYR A 107 18.22 41.18 2.96
N PRO A 108 18.91 41.85 1.99
CA PRO A 108 20.36 41.70 1.77
C PRO A 108 21.24 42.07 2.97
N GLU A 109 20.76 42.91 3.88
CA GLU A 109 21.43 43.27 5.14
C GLU A 109 21.66 42.08 6.06
N LEU A 110 20.79 41.08 6.02
CA LEU A 110 20.90 39.86 6.84
C LEU A 110 21.92 38.83 6.28
N ARG A 111 22.40 39.08 5.05
CA ARG A 111 23.26 38.11 4.36
C ARG A 111 24.53 37.80 5.14
N GLY A 112 25.17 38.79 5.72
CA GLY A 112 26.39 38.62 6.51
C GLY A 112 26.24 37.66 7.69
N GLU A 113 25.05 37.57 8.24
CA GLU A 113 24.74 36.75 9.40
C GLU A 113 24.27 35.32 9.04
N LEU A 114 23.44 35.21 8.00
CA LEU A 114 22.78 33.96 7.63
C LEU A 114 23.58 33.10 6.63
N GLU A 115 24.40 33.74 5.78
CA GLU A 115 25.08 33.04 4.70
C GLU A 115 25.91 31.85 5.19
N LYS A 116 26.64 32.03 6.29
CA LYS A 116 27.48 30.97 6.87
C LYS A 116 26.68 29.77 7.41
N LEU A 117 25.41 29.99 7.72
CA LEU A 117 24.50 28.94 8.19
C LEU A 117 23.92 28.14 7.02
N VAL A 118 23.93 28.67 5.80
CA VAL A 118 23.40 28.03 4.61
C VAL A 118 24.49 27.45 3.74
N TYR A 119 25.50 28.29 3.41
CA TYR A 119 26.59 27.96 2.50
C TYR A 119 27.91 28.45 3.07
N THR A 120 28.85 27.53 3.27
CA THR A 120 30.11 27.86 3.93
C THR A 120 31.26 26.99 3.45
N LYS A 121 32.46 27.40 3.83
CA LYS A 121 33.70 26.67 3.49
C LYS A 121 34.06 25.67 4.58
N PHE A 122 33.96 24.40 4.26
CA PHE A 122 34.44 23.31 5.10
C PHE A 122 35.78 22.80 4.59
N TYR A 123 36.85 23.04 5.36
CA TYR A 123 38.25 22.79 4.96
C TYR A 123 38.61 23.55 3.69
N ARG A 124 38.65 22.88 2.52
CA ARG A 124 39.03 23.47 1.23
C ARG A 124 37.90 23.51 0.20
N LYS A 125 36.71 23.01 0.57
CA LYS A 125 35.53 22.96 -0.32
C LYS A 125 34.41 23.82 0.24
N GLU A 126 33.85 24.65 -0.59
CA GLU A 126 32.60 25.38 -0.31
C GLU A 126 31.41 24.48 -0.61
N GLY A 127 30.33 24.62 0.14
CA GLY A 127 29.12 23.85 -0.06
C GLY A 127 28.05 24.17 0.97
N TYR A 128 26.90 23.57 0.78
CA TYR A 128 25.77 23.71 1.71
C TYR A 128 26.09 23.05 3.04
N VAL A 129 25.59 23.66 4.11
CA VAL A 129 25.67 23.10 5.47
C VAL A 129 24.92 21.77 5.53
N ILE A 130 23.75 21.71 4.89
CA ILE A 130 22.99 20.49 4.70
C ILE A 130 23.14 20.06 3.24
N GLN A 131 23.98 19.06 3.02
CA GLN A 131 24.27 18.55 1.69
C GLN A 131 23.33 17.40 1.34
N VAL A 132 22.68 17.53 0.17
CA VAL A 132 21.86 16.49 -0.45
C VAL A 132 22.18 16.50 -1.95
N ASP A 133 22.95 15.54 -2.40
CA ASP A 133 23.48 15.55 -3.77
C ASP A 133 22.39 15.67 -4.84
N GLU A 134 21.27 14.96 -4.69
CA GLU A 134 20.12 15.02 -5.60
C GLU A 134 19.39 16.38 -5.60
N ARG A 135 19.63 17.24 -4.63
CA ARG A 135 18.94 18.55 -4.46
C ARG A 135 19.87 19.73 -4.67
N GLU A 136 21.16 19.49 -4.94
CA GLU A 136 22.17 20.56 -5.02
C GLU A 136 21.81 21.56 -6.13
N HIS A 137 21.35 21.09 -7.30
CA HIS A 137 20.93 21.93 -8.41
C HIS A 137 19.73 22.84 -8.05
N ILE A 138 18.75 22.32 -7.30
CA ILE A 138 17.62 23.11 -6.81
C ILE A 138 18.06 24.13 -5.76
N MET A 139 18.93 23.72 -4.85
CA MET A 139 19.49 24.64 -3.86
C MET A 139 20.31 25.74 -4.53
N ASP A 140 21.08 25.42 -5.57
CA ASP A 140 21.81 26.37 -6.38
C ASP A 140 20.89 27.32 -7.15
N HIS A 141 19.77 26.82 -7.67
CA HIS A 141 18.75 27.67 -8.26
C HIS A 141 18.20 28.66 -7.23
N LEU A 142 17.77 28.16 -6.07
CA LEU A 142 17.16 29.00 -5.03
C LEU A 142 18.16 29.98 -4.42
N TYR A 143 19.42 29.62 -4.26
CA TYR A 143 20.44 30.44 -3.60
C TYR A 143 21.26 31.31 -4.56
N LYS A 144 21.65 30.75 -5.75
CA LYS A 144 22.56 31.38 -6.71
C LYS A 144 21.89 31.86 -8.00
N ASP A 145 20.57 31.67 -8.13
CA ASP A 145 19.77 31.99 -9.35
C ASP A 145 20.22 31.22 -10.61
N THR A 146 20.76 29.99 -10.44
CA THR A 146 21.15 29.15 -11.57
C THR A 146 19.91 28.63 -12.31
N PRO A 147 19.93 28.52 -13.67
CA PRO A 147 18.80 27.95 -14.41
C PRO A 147 18.58 26.48 -14.03
N ILE A 148 17.32 26.02 -14.04
CA ILE A 148 16.95 24.62 -13.85
C ILE A 148 16.54 24.04 -15.20
N GLY A 149 17.01 22.80 -15.51
CA GLY A 149 16.52 22.01 -16.62
C GLY A 149 15.18 21.31 -16.29
N GLU A 150 14.34 21.12 -17.32
CA GLU A 150 13.09 20.37 -17.13
C GLU A 150 13.32 18.93 -16.63
N ASP A 151 14.44 18.32 -17.01
CA ASP A 151 14.82 16.96 -16.62
C ASP A 151 15.21 16.84 -15.13
N GLU A 152 15.44 17.97 -14.45
CA GLU A 152 15.84 18.03 -13.04
C GLU A 152 14.63 18.17 -12.10
N LEU A 153 13.42 18.30 -12.63
CA LEU A 153 12.19 18.49 -11.87
C LEU A 153 11.59 17.15 -11.43
N THR A 154 12.03 16.66 -10.28
CA THR A 154 11.45 15.51 -9.58
C THR A 154 10.31 15.98 -8.65
N VAL A 155 9.49 15.05 -8.12
CA VAL A 155 8.47 15.38 -7.12
C VAL A 155 9.08 16.06 -5.89
N SER A 156 10.26 15.62 -5.45
CA SER A 156 10.96 16.21 -4.30
C SER A 156 11.45 17.64 -4.58
N THR A 157 11.97 17.90 -5.78
CA THR A 157 12.47 19.22 -6.18
C THR A 157 11.32 20.20 -6.43
N LEU A 158 10.21 19.74 -6.99
CA LEU A 158 8.98 20.53 -7.12
C LEU A 158 8.44 20.93 -5.75
N ASN A 159 8.39 20.01 -4.78
CA ASN A 159 7.98 20.33 -3.42
C ASN A 159 8.87 21.39 -2.76
N LEU A 160 10.19 21.38 -3.04
CA LEU A 160 11.09 22.42 -2.51
C LEU A 160 10.81 23.79 -3.12
N LEU A 161 10.60 23.85 -4.45
CA LEU A 161 10.23 25.10 -5.13
C LEU A 161 8.92 25.65 -4.61
N GLU A 162 7.88 24.85 -4.58
CA GLU A 162 6.57 25.25 -4.06
C GLU A 162 6.65 25.75 -2.61
N ARG A 163 7.40 25.07 -1.76
CA ARG A 163 7.56 25.52 -0.35
C ARG A 163 8.38 26.78 -0.24
N TYR A 164 9.35 26.98 -1.09
CA TYR A 164 10.08 28.25 -1.13
C TYR A 164 9.16 29.42 -1.55
N GLU A 165 8.32 29.24 -2.57
CA GLU A 165 7.32 30.22 -2.99
C GLU A 165 6.27 30.47 -1.88
N ASP A 166 5.84 29.42 -1.18
CA ASP A 166 4.92 29.55 -0.06
C ASP A 166 5.51 30.39 1.09
N ILE A 167 6.84 30.42 1.30
CA ILE A 167 7.46 31.26 2.33
C ILE A 167 7.12 32.73 2.10
N ASP A 168 7.21 33.21 0.87
CA ASP A 168 6.91 34.61 0.56
C ASP A 168 5.48 34.99 0.92
N VAL A 169 4.53 34.11 0.68
CA VAL A 169 3.11 34.33 1.00
C VAL A 169 2.83 34.22 2.50
N LEU A 170 3.54 33.33 3.20
CA LEU A 170 3.29 33.02 4.61
C LEU A 170 4.13 33.85 5.58
N PHE A 171 5.21 34.52 5.09
CA PHE A 171 6.09 35.31 5.96
C PHE A 171 5.34 36.52 6.51
N PRO A 172 5.23 36.66 7.86
CA PRO A 172 4.38 37.67 8.49
C PRO A 172 4.79 39.09 8.14
N GLU A 173 3.80 39.95 7.82
CA GLU A 173 4.02 41.35 7.47
C GLU A 173 4.77 42.10 8.58
N ARG A 174 4.44 41.84 9.84
CA ARG A 174 5.10 42.48 10.99
C ARG A 174 6.58 42.09 11.16
N LEU A 175 7.01 40.95 10.64
CA LEU A 175 8.42 40.56 10.61
C LEU A 175 9.20 41.19 9.45
N ARG A 176 8.52 41.85 8.51
CA ARG A 176 9.15 42.56 7.39
C ARG A 176 9.63 43.97 7.80
N ASP A 177 9.27 44.40 9.00
CA ASP A 177 9.68 45.70 9.54
C ASP A 177 11.22 45.72 9.71
N PRO A 178 11.92 46.75 9.18
CA PRO A 178 13.37 46.85 9.24
C PRO A 178 13.95 46.92 10.66
N ASP A 179 13.16 47.40 11.65
CA ASP A 179 13.60 47.47 13.04
C ASP A 179 13.38 46.13 13.77
N ILE A 180 12.39 45.35 13.37
CA ILE A 180 12.04 44.08 14.00
C ILE A 180 12.83 42.92 13.41
N LEU A 181 13.06 42.90 12.10
CA LEU A 181 13.65 41.80 11.39
C LEU A 181 15.07 41.40 11.86
N PRO A 182 15.98 42.32 12.20
CA PRO A 182 17.27 41.99 12.80
C PRO A 182 17.13 41.29 14.15
N VAL A 183 16.25 41.79 15.01
CA VAL A 183 15.98 41.20 16.34
C VAL A 183 15.40 39.79 16.21
N PHE A 184 14.45 39.61 15.27
CA PHE A 184 13.91 38.27 14.95
C PHE A 184 15.00 37.35 14.41
N THR A 185 15.89 37.82 13.57
CA THR A 185 17.00 37.03 13.02
C THR A 185 17.98 36.62 14.13
N CYS A 186 18.29 37.51 15.06
CA CYS A 186 19.10 37.18 16.22
C CYS A 186 18.40 36.11 17.09
N TRP A 187 17.10 36.31 17.40
CA TRP A 187 16.31 35.33 18.14
C TRP A 187 16.26 34.00 17.46
N LEU A 188 16.05 33.94 16.15
CA LEU A 188 16.03 32.69 15.36
C LEU A 188 17.35 31.92 15.52
N LYS A 189 18.49 32.60 15.49
CA LYS A 189 19.82 32.00 15.63
C LYS A 189 20.09 31.50 17.07
N GLU A 190 19.69 32.28 18.09
CA GLU A 190 20.09 32.07 19.48
C GLU A 190 19.06 31.27 20.29
N LYS A 191 17.77 31.41 19.98
CA LYS A 191 16.67 30.92 20.81
C LYS A 191 15.82 29.84 20.15
N LEU A 192 16.00 29.56 18.84
CA LEU A 192 15.45 28.36 18.23
C LEU A 192 16.32 27.15 18.61
N ILE A 193 15.81 26.32 19.51
CA ILE A 193 16.56 25.21 20.11
C ILE A 193 16.13 23.87 19.56
N PHE A 194 17.09 23.07 19.15
CA PHE A 194 16.93 21.66 18.83
C PHE A 194 17.42 20.78 19.98
N VAL A 195 16.91 19.58 20.06
CA VAL A 195 17.48 18.52 20.88
C VAL A 195 18.30 17.59 19.97
N GLU A 196 19.62 17.80 19.97
CA GLU A 196 20.55 16.93 19.24
C GLU A 196 20.63 15.56 19.92
N ILE A 197 20.38 14.50 19.14
CA ILE A 197 20.60 13.11 19.57
C ILE A 197 21.71 12.54 18.70
N LEU A 198 22.90 12.46 19.27
CA LEU A 198 24.08 11.94 18.59
C LEU A 198 24.27 10.45 18.92
N SER A 199 24.27 9.63 17.86
CA SER A 199 24.66 8.23 17.91
C SER A 199 26.02 8.02 17.27
N TYR A 200 26.78 7.09 17.81
CA TYR A 200 28.09 6.70 17.27
C TYR A 200 28.04 5.51 16.33
N SER A 201 26.84 4.99 16.06
CA SER A 201 26.60 3.97 15.04
C SER A 201 25.30 4.26 14.29
N ASP A 202 25.31 3.97 12.98
CA ASP A 202 24.16 4.07 12.11
C ASP A 202 23.01 3.18 12.59
N LEU A 203 23.31 1.93 12.99
CA LEU A 203 22.35 0.97 13.49
C LEU A 203 21.60 1.49 14.72
N ASN A 204 22.32 2.08 15.68
CA ASN A 204 21.73 2.66 16.87
C ASN A 204 20.93 3.92 16.55
N ALA A 205 21.41 4.77 15.63
CA ALA A 205 20.68 5.94 15.21
C ALA A 205 19.30 5.58 14.61
N TYR A 206 19.24 4.54 13.79
CA TYR A 206 17.96 4.02 13.26
C TYR A 206 17.08 3.42 14.36
N THR A 207 17.66 2.72 15.34
CA THR A 207 16.91 2.15 16.47
C THR A 207 16.31 3.25 17.36
N ILE A 208 17.09 4.31 17.64
CA ILE A 208 16.61 5.48 18.38
C ILE A 208 15.47 6.15 17.63
N PHE A 209 15.65 6.35 16.33
CA PHE A 209 14.64 6.93 15.47
C PHE A 209 13.33 6.12 15.50
N GLU A 210 13.40 4.78 15.37
CA GLU A 210 12.24 3.89 15.46
C GLU A 210 11.51 4.04 16.81
N THR A 211 12.26 4.17 17.92
CA THR A 211 11.67 4.21 19.27
C THR A 211 11.11 5.59 19.64
N MET A 212 11.69 6.66 19.14
CA MET A 212 11.26 8.03 19.44
C MET A 212 10.15 8.53 18.53
N ASN A 213 9.94 7.89 17.39
CA ASN A 213 9.07 8.37 16.32
C ASN A 213 7.57 8.03 16.52
N ASP A 214 7.18 7.53 17.71
CA ASP A 214 5.78 7.22 18.06
C ASP A 214 4.84 8.45 18.06
N ARG A 215 5.35 9.67 17.82
CA ARG A 215 4.60 10.93 17.94
C ARG A 215 4.75 11.92 16.78
N GLY A 216 5.34 11.54 15.63
CA GLY A 216 5.59 12.44 14.49
C GLY A 216 5.35 11.84 13.11
N PHE A 217 5.76 12.54 12.04
CA PHE A 217 5.76 12.02 10.66
C PHE A 217 6.70 10.82 10.54
N ASN A 218 6.14 9.64 10.73
CA ASN A 218 6.87 8.39 10.75
C ASN A 218 7.39 8.04 9.34
N LEU A 219 8.68 7.68 9.22
CA LEU A 219 9.13 6.91 8.08
C LEU A 219 8.27 5.65 7.96
N THR A 220 7.80 5.39 6.76
CA THR A 220 7.04 4.16 6.49
C THR A 220 7.94 2.93 6.66
N SER A 221 7.33 1.78 6.93
CA SER A 221 8.09 0.52 6.97
C SER A 221 8.85 0.26 5.65
N THR A 222 8.34 0.78 4.53
CA THR A 222 9.00 0.70 3.22
C THR A 222 10.26 1.54 3.15
N GLU A 223 10.19 2.79 3.59
CA GLU A 223 11.34 3.70 3.63
C GLU A 223 12.43 3.16 4.57
N MET A 224 12.05 2.59 5.71
CA MET A 224 12.99 1.96 6.65
C MET A 224 13.64 0.70 6.08
N MET A 225 12.88 -0.15 5.37
CA MET A 225 13.41 -1.33 4.69
C MET A 225 14.37 -0.94 3.57
N LYS A 226 14.02 0.06 2.75
CA LYS A 226 14.85 0.66 1.71
C LYS A 226 16.20 1.09 2.28
N SER A 227 16.16 1.98 3.28
CA SER A 227 17.37 2.51 3.93
C SER A 227 18.25 1.40 4.49
N PHE A 228 17.65 0.38 5.12
CA PHE A 228 18.38 -0.75 5.67
C PHE A 228 19.09 -1.56 4.57
N LEU A 229 18.40 -1.93 3.50
CA LEU A 229 18.98 -2.73 2.41
C LEU A 229 20.07 -1.96 1.68
N LEU A 230 19.81 -0.72 1.28
CA LEU A 230 20.79 0.11 0.55
C LEU A 230 22.02 0.44 1.40
N SER A 231 21.89 0.55 2.73
CA SER A 231 23.05 0.74 3.62
C SER A 231 24.02 -0.44 3.64
N LYS A 232 23.60 -1.62 3.18
CA LYS A 232 24.45 -2.82 3.11
C LYS A 232 25.28 -2.88 1.83
N ILE A 233 24.88 -2.17 0.79
CA ILE A 233 25.64 -2.11 -0.49
C ILE A 233 26.85 -1.20 -0.27
N THR A 234 28.04 -1.74 -0.56
CA THR A 234 29.31 -1.03 -0.40
C THR A 234 29.70 -0.25 -1.64
N ASP A 235 29.34 -0.73 -2.83
CA ASP A 235 29.54 -0.05 -4.11
C ASP A 235 28.58 1.12 -4.25
N GLU A 236 29.10 2.33 -4.47
CA GLU A 236 28.31 3.55 -4.51
C GLU A 236 27.44 3.65 -5.76
N GLN A 237 27.96 3.24 -6.93
CA GLN A 237 27.18 3.27 -8.18
C GLN A 237 26.06 2.25 -8.14
N LEU A 238 26.34 1.03 -7.72
CA LEU A 238 25.34 -0.03 -7.58
C LEU A 238 24.23 0.37 -6.62
N ARG A 239 24.55 1.07 -5.56
CA ARG A 239 23.60 1.57 -4.59
C ARG A 239 22.68 2.64 -5.19
N VAL A 240 23.21 3.53 -6.07
CA VAL A 240 22.41 4.52 -6.82
C VAL A 240 21.45 3.80 -7.78
N ASP A 241 21.94 2.82 -8.51
CA ASP A 241 21.13 2.06 -9.46
C ASP A 241 20.01 1.29 -8.77
N CYS A 242 20.29 0.65 -7.64
CA CYS A 242 19.27 -0.02 -6.81
C CYS A 242 18.23 0.96 -6.25
N ASP A 243 18.63 2.17 -5.86
CA ASP A 243 17.72 3.21 -5.41
C ASP A 243 16.77 3.65 -6.52
N ALA A 244 17.27 3.84 -7.73
CA ALA A 244 16.45 4.19 -8.89
C ALA A 244 15.40 3.11 -9.20
N VAL A 245 15.80 1.84 -9.21
CA VAL A 245 14.90 0.71 -9.41
C VAL A 245 13.85 0.63 -8.29
N TRP A 246 14.26 0.83 -7.03
CA TRP A 246 13.34 0.87 -5.90
C TRP A 246 12.27 1.96 -6.09
N LYS A 247 12.69 3.18 -6.40
CA LYS A 247 11.78 4.32 -6.65
C LYS A 247 10.78 4.02 -7.77
N GLN A 248 11.25 3.45 -8.87
CA GLN A 248 10.38 3.05 -9.98
C GLN A 248 9.32 2.03 -9.55
N ASN A 249 9.71 1.00 -8.82
CA ASN A 249 8.77 -0.01 -8.31
C ASN A 249 7.73 0.58 -7.36
N ILE A 250 8.15 1.49 -6.46
CA ILE A 250 7.21 2.18 -5.57
C ILE A 250 6.23 3.05 -6.35
N GLN A 251 6.68 3.76 -7.39
CA GLN A 251 5.79 4.55 -8.25
C GLN A 251 4.70 3.69 -8.90
N GLU A 252 5.03 2.50 -9.40
CA GLU A 252 4.03 1.57 -9.97
C GLU A 252 2.99 1.13 -8.92
N LEU A 253 3.40 0.89 -7.69
CA LEU A 253 2.49 0.52 -6.60
C LEU A 253 1.58 1.68 -6.19
N VAL A 254 2.13 2.88 -6.04
CA VAL A 254 1.38 4.09 -5.64
C VAL A 254 0.35 4.51 -6.70
N LYS A 255 0.59 4.25 -7.99
CA LYS A 255 -0.42 4.44 -9.06
C LYS A 255 -1.68 3.62 -8.83
N LEU A 256 -1.61 2.51 -8.12
CA LEU A 256 -2.78 1.70 -7.79
C LEU A 256 -3.62 2.39 -6.70
N ASP A 257 -3.03 2.63 -5.54
CA ASP A 257 -3.56 3.41 -4.41
C ASP A 257 -2.48 3.63 -3.34
N LYS A 258 -2.79 4.49 -2.36
CA LYS A 258 -1.85 4.87 -1.28
C LYS A 258 -1.41 3.70 -0.37
N GLU A 259 -2.21 2.64 -0.27
CA GLU A 259 -1.95 1.51 0.63
C GLU A 259 -1.21 0.36 -0.07
N SER A 260 -1.24 0.34 -1.41
CA SER A 260 -0.68 -0.73 -2.23
C SER A 260 0.80 -0.98 -1.99
N GLU A 261 1.58 0.05 -1.67
CA GLU A 261 2.98 -0.06 -1.31
C GLU A 261 3.20 -0.99 -0.11
N ALA A 262 2.60 -0.65 1.04
CA ALA A 262 2.76 -1.44 2.25
C ALA A 262 2.09 -2.82 2.14
N GLU A 263 0.99 -2.92 1.40
CA GLU A 263 0.27 -4.16 1.16
C GLU A 263 1.11 -5.14 0.32
N PHE A 264 1.80 -4.64 -0.71
CA PHE A 264 2.73 -5.44 -1.51
C PHE A 264 3.83 -6.07 -0.65
N PHE A 265 4.57 -5.27 0.14
CA PHE A 265 5.66 -5.81 0.96
C PHE A 265 5.16 -6.84 1.96
N ARG A 266 4.03 -6.58 2.62
CA ARG A 266 3.42 -7.56 3.52
C ARG A 266 3.06 -8.86 2.79
N ALA A 267 2.48 -8.75 1.61
CA ALA A 267 2.08 -9.91 0.81
C ALA A 267 3.27 -10.70 0.29
N TRP A 268 4.26 -10.02 -0.27
CA TRP A 268 5.47 -10.64 -0.83
C TRP A 268 6.28 -11.36 0.24
N LEU A 269 6.58 -10.69 1.35
CA LEU A 269 7.36 -11.27 2.44
C LEU A 269 6.64 -12.48 3.07
N ARG A 270 5.34 -12.38 3.30
CA ARG A 270 4.54 -13.53 3.78
C ARG A 270 4.49 -14.65 2.75
N GLY A 271 4.29 -14.33 1.49
CA GLY A 271 4.21 -15.29 0.40
C GLY A 271 5.51 -16.06 0.20
N LYS A 272 6.65 -15.40 0.22
CA LYS A 272 7.94 -15.99 -0.18
C LYS A 272 8.85 -16.39 0.98
N TYR A 273 8.83 -15.68 2.09
CA TYR A 273 9.87 -15.80 3.11
C TYR A 273 9.39 -16.32 4.47
N LEU A 274 8.11 -16.32 4.74
CA LEU A 274 7.56 -16.87 5.99
C LEU A 274 7.86 -18.37 6.08
N THR A 275 8.63 -18.80 7.08
CA THR A 275 9.12 -20.18 7.17
C THR A 275 8.33 -21.08 8.10
N GLU A 276 7.79 -20.56 9.20
CA GLU A 276 7.05 -21.34 10.18
C GLU A 276 5.71 -20.70 10.56
N VAL A 277 4.72 -21.56 10.78
CA VAL A 277 3.34 -21.17 11.08
C VAL A 277 3.03 -21.33 12.58
N LYS A 278 3.97 -21.86 13.37
CA LYS A 278 3.68 -22.35 14.73
C LYS A 278 3.13 -21.29 15.68
N ASP A 279 3.61 -20.02 15.61
CA ASP A 279 3.24 -19.00 16.61
C ASP A 279 2.59 -17.73 16.07
N ASN A 280 2.28 -17.63 14.78
CA ASN A 280 1.75 -16.40 14.17
C ASN A 280 2.58 -15.12 14.38
N ALA A 281 3.67 -15.18 15.16
CA ALA A 281 4.46 -14.02 15.56
C ALA A 281 5.07 -13.32 14.33
N ASP A 282 5.70 -14.07 13.44
CA ASP A 282 6.30 -13.55 12.22
C ASP A 282 5.25 -12.94 11.28
N PHE A 283 4.10 -13.59 11.13
CA PHE A 283 3.02 -13.06 10.32
C PHE A 283 2.49 -11.72 10.86
N LEU A 284 2.37 -11.60 12.19
CA LEU A 284 1.94 -10.38 12.85
C LEU A 284 3.01 -9.30 12.73
N LEU A 285 4.29 -9.67 12.94
CA LEU A 285 5.41 -8.74 12.86
C LEU A 285 5.56 -8.18 11.43
N ILE A 286 5.45 -9.01 10.40
CA ILE A 286 5.39 -8.55 9.01
C ILE A 286 4.20 -7.60 8.80
N GLY A 287 3.06 -7.86 9.46
CA GLY A 287 1.86 -7.02 9.37
C GLY A 287 2.03 -5.63 9.93
N THR A 288 2.74 -5.49 11.05
CA THR A 288 2.89 -4.25 11.81
C THR A 288 4.19 -3.49 11.51
N GLY A 289 5.27 -4.22 11.16
CA GLY A 289 6.59 -3.65 10.96
C GLY A 289 7.52 -4.57 10.17
N PHE A 290 7.23 -4.80 8.89
CA PHE A 290 7.99 -5.74 8.06
C PHE A 290 9.48 -5.38 7.95
N HIS A 291 9.87 -4.12 8.05
CA HIS A 291 11.26 -3.70 8.09
C HIS A 291 12.02 -4.29 9.29
N ARG A 292 11.36 -4.37 10.47
CA ARG A 292 11.94 -5.01 11.68
C ARG A 292 12.12 -6.49 11.47
N TRP A 293 11.11 -7.13 10.87
CA TRP A 293 11.17 -8.55 10.56
C TRP A 293 12.31 -8.87 9.58
N VAL A 294 12.46 -8.09 8.50
CA VAL A 294 13.56 -8.24 7.52
C VAL A 294 14.92 -8.06 8.22
N LYS A 295 15.07 -7.04 9.06
CA LYS A 295 16.31 -6.77 9.80
C LYS A 295 16.69 -7.93 10.73
N THR A 296 15.71 -8.46 11.48
CA THR A 296 15.91 -9.58 12.41
C THR A 296 16.24 -10.88 11.67
N ASN A 297 15.60 -11.10 10.53
CA ASN A 297 15.71 -12.32 9.73
C ASN A 297 16.67 -12.16 8.54
N PHE A 298 17.48 -11.10 8.50
CA PHE A 298 18.32 -10.76 7.35
C PHE A 298 19.21 -11.92 6.86
N LYS A 299 19.73 -12.72 7.79
CA LYS A 299 20.53 -13.91 7.46
C LYS A 299 19.77 -14.96 6.65
N HIS A 300 18.44 -15.04 6.79
CA HIS A 300 17.61 -16.00 6.07
C HIS A 300 17.40 -15.60 4.59
N PHE A 301 17.61 -14.32 4.24
CA PHE A 301 17.54 -13.85 2.86
C PHE A 301 18.78 -14.20 2.05
N ASN A 302 19.84 -14.67 2.70
CA ASN A 302 21.13 -15.01 2.08
C ASN A 302 21.77 -13.85 1.28
N LEU A 303 21.48 -12.60 1.68
CA LEU A 303 22.02 -11.38 1.07
C LEU A 303 23.40 -11.07 1.69
N LYS A 304 24.45 -11.67 1.15
CA LYS A 304 25.83 -11.59 1.69
C LYS A 304 26.68 -10.56 0.97
N GLU A 305 26.53 -10.50 -0.35
CA GLU A 305 27.31 -9.66 -1.25
C GLU A 305 26.42 -8.55 -1.83
N ASP A 306 27.03 -7.50 -2.32
CA ASP A 306 26.32 -6.39 -2.97
C ASP A 306 25.44 -6.88 -4.13
N SER A 307 25.93 -7.85 -4.93
CA SER A 307 25.20 -8.48 -6.02
C SER A 307 23.96 -9.26 -5.58
N ASP A 308 23.95 -9.82 -4.37
CA ASP A 308 22.77 -10.51 -3.84
C ASP A 308 21.65 -9.49 -3.55
N ILE A 309 22.03 -8.33 -2.98
CA ILE A 309 21.08 -7.25 -2.66
C ILE A 309 20.57 -6.61 -3.95
N GLU A 310 21.45 -6.41 -4.94
CA GLU A 310 21.04 -5.97 -6.27
C GLU A 310 20.00 -6.91 -6.88
N ASN A 311 20.27 -8.21 -6.89
CA ASN A 311 19.34 -9.20 -7.42
C ASN A 311 18.00 -9.20 -6.67
N PHE A 312 18.04 -9.04 -5.34
CA PHE A 312 16.84 -8.96 -4.52
C PHE A 312 15.98 -7.74 -4.86
N ILE A 313 16.61 -6.57 -5.06
CA ILE A 313 15.89 -5.31 -5.37
C ILE A 313 15.50 -5.26 -6.85
N SER A 314 16.49 -5.44 -7.75
CA SER A 314 16.32 -5.15 -9.17
C SER A 314 15.61 -6.27 -9.94
N ASN A 315 15.79 -7.52 -9.52
CA ASN A 315 15.17 -8.66 -10.21
C ASN A 315 13.99 -9.22 -9.43
N GLU A 316 14.18 -9.63 -8.17
CA GLU A 316 13.12 -10.32 -7.44
C GLU A 316 11.98 -9.39 -7.06
N MET A 317 12.27 -8.26 -6.40
CA MET A 317 11.24 -7.29 -6.01
C MET A 317 10.48 -6.77 -7.24
N SER A 318 11.19 -6.38 -8.30
CA SER A 318 10.58 -5.85 -9.54
C SER A 318 9.65 -6.87 -10.20
N PHE A 319 10.06 -8.14 -10.23
CA PHE A 319 9.22 -9.21 -10.74
C PHE A 319 7.92 -9.35 -9.93
N TYR A 320 8.01 -9.43 -8.58
CA TYR A 320 6.82 -9.59 -7.75
C TYR A 320 5.95 -8.33 -7.71
N VAL A 321 6.52 -7.13 -7.87
CA VAL A 321 5.75 -5.90 -8.09
C VAL A 321 4.91 -6.01 -9.35
N SER A 322 5.48 -6.45 -10.47
CA SER A 322 4.74 -6.62 -11.73
C SER A 322 3.58 -7.62 -11.60
N VAL A 323 3.80 -8.74 -10.90
CA VAL A 323 2.75 -9.74 -10.63
C VAL A 323 1.66 -9.15 -9.73
N PHE A 324 2.03 -8.42 -8.68
CA PHE A 324 1.07 -7.77 -7.79
C PHE A 324 0.22 -6.73 -8.52
N VAL A 325 0.85 -5.89 -9.35
CA VAL A 325 0.14 -4.91 -10.21
C VAL A 325 -0.84 -5.62 -11.16
N LYS A 326 -0.44 -6.76 -11.74
CA LYS A 326 -1.33 -7.57 -12.58
C LYS A 326 -2.55 -8.07 -11.81
N ILE A 327 -2.38 -8.57 -10.59
CA ILE A 327 -3.48 -9.01 -9.72
C ILE A 327 -4.42 -7.83 -9.41
N ARG A 328 -3.88 -6.69 -8.98
CA ARG A 328 -4.64 -5.50 -8.61
C ARG A 328 -5.42 -4.91 -9.81
N ASN A 329 -4.83 -4.94 -11.00
CA ASN A 329 -5.52 -4.54 -12.23
C ASN A 329 -6.65 -5.51 -12.60
N ALA A 330 -6.44 -6.82 -12.42
CA ALA A 330 -7.48 -7.82 -12.67
C ALA A 330 -8.65 -7.72 -11.68
N GLU A 331 -8.45 -7.17 -10.47
CA GLU A 331 -9.53 -6.85 -9.51
C GLU A 331 -10.39 -5.67 -9.96
N ARG A 332 -9.82 -4.76 -10.75
CA ARG A 332 -10.49 -3.52 -11.18
C ARG A 332 -11.13 -3.62 -12.56
N LYS A 333 -10.53 -4.43 -13.41
CA LYS A 333 -10.97 -4.56 -14.82
C LYS A 333 -11.04 -6.02 -15.19
N PHE A 334 -12.08 -6.36 -15.99
CA PHE A 334 -12.17 -7.68 -16.58
C PHE A 334 -10.87 -8.01 -17.36
N SER A 335 -10.25 -9.12 -17.02
CA SER A 335 -9.04 -9.61 -17.68
C SER A 335 -9.25 -11.07 -18.08
N LYS A 336 -9.14 -11.34 -19.40
CA LYS A 336 -9.31 -12.69 -19.93
C LYS A 336 -8.37 -13.68 -19.25
N GLY A 337 -8.92 -14.78 -18.74
CA GLY A 337 -8.20 -15.81 -17.97
C GLY A 337 -8.05 -15.50 -16.48
N LEU A 338 -8.42 -14.28 -16.02
CA LEU A 338 -8.36 -13.86 -14.62
C LEU A 338 -9.72 -13.39 -14.08
N GLU A 339 -10.80 -13.79 -14.72
CA GLU A 339 -12.18 -13.34 -14.43
C GLU A 339 -12.56 -13.62 -12.96
N ARG A 340 -12.07 -14.72 -12.40
CA ARG A 340 -12.39 -15.10 -11.02
C ARG A 340 -11.71 -14.25 -9.95
N ILE A 341 -10.67 -13.49 -10.29
CA ILE A 341 -10.08 -12.50 -9.38
C ILE A 341 -11.09 -11.39 -9.10
N VAL A 342 -11.78 -10.91 -10.13
CA VAL A 342 -12.86 -9.92 -9.98
C VAL A 342 -14.02 -10.45 -9.13
N TYR A 343 -14.38 -11.70 -9.31
CA TYR A 343 -15.48 -12.32 -8.57
C TYR A 343 -15.23 -12.44 -7.08
N GLN A 344 -13.98 -12.43 -6.64
CA GLN A 344 -13.64 -12.48 -5.21
C GLN A 344 -13.73 -11.13 -4.51
N ALA A 345 -13.59 -10.03 -5.23
CA ALA A 345 -13.62 -8.70 -4.65
C ALA A 345 -14.86 -8.42 -3.77
N PRO A 346 -16.06 -8.98 -4.03
CA PRO A 346 -17.23 -8.84 -3.17
C PRO A 346 -17.20 -9.70 -1.89
N TYR A 347 -16.39 -10.75 -1.84
CA TYR A 347 -16.27 -11.69 -0.72
C TYR A 347 -14.91 -11.57 -0.09
N ALA A 348 -14.79 -10.65 0.77
CA ALA A 348 -13.53 -10.36 1.43
C ALA A 348 -13.03 -11.51 2.32
N ILE A 349 -12.27 -12.44 1.73
CA ILE A 349 -11.13 -12.95 2.48
C ILE A 349 -10.19 -11.76 2.64
N ALA A 350 -9.67 -11.55 3.84
CA ALA A 350 -8.76 -10.46 4.08
C ALA A 350 -7.59 -10.48 3.07
N SER A 351 -7.28 -9.34 2.47
CA SER A 351 -6.19 -9.17 1.51
C SER A 351 -4.85 -9.70 2.04
N SER A 352 -4.67 -9.61 3.37
CA SER A 352 -3.53 -10.16 4.11
C SER A 352 -3.34 -11.67 4.00
N LEU A 353 -4.34 -12.42 3.52
CA LEU A 353 -4.29 -13.85 3.23
C LEU A 353 -4.30 -14.14 1.73
N VAL A 354 -5.07 -13.37 0.97
CA VAL A 354 -5.26 -13.58 -0.47
C VAL A 354 -4.01 -13.25 -1.27
N TYR A 355 -3.44 -12.07 -1.10
CA TYR A 355 -2.26 -11.67 -1.89
C TYR A 355 -1.01 -12.50 -1.56
N PRO A 356 -0.70 -12.85 -0.29
CA PRO A 356 0.38 -13.79 -0.03
C PRO A 356 0.20 -15.13 -0.73
N LEU A 357 -1.03 -15.65 -0.80
CA LEU A 357 -1.31 -16.90 -1.50
C LEU A 357 -1.06 -16.77 -3.01
N PHE A 358 -1.54 -15.71 -3.64
CA PHE A 358 -1.25 -15.46 -5.06
C PHE A 358 0.24 -15.38 -5.34
N LEU A 359 0.99 -14.62 -4.53
CA LEU A 359 2.42 -14.43 -4.75
C LEU A 359 3.24 -15.70 -4.41
N SER A 360 2.79 -16.54 -3.46
CA SER A 360 3.52 -17.72 -3.04
C SER A 360 3.65 -18.76 -4.15
N CYS A 361 2.62 -18.92 -4.99
CA CYS A 361 2.61 -19.93 -6.06
C CYS A 361 3.38 -19.53 -7.32
N ILE A 362 3.80 -18.25 -7.44
CA ILE A 362 4.52 -17.75 -8.61
C ILE A 362 6.03 -17.89 -8.39
N ASN A 363 6.75 -18.31 -9.42
CA ASN A 363 8.21 -18.37 -9.45
C ASN A 363 8.76 -17.39 -10.49
N GLN A 364 9.96 -16.85 -10.25
CA GLN A 364 10.60 -15.92 -11.20
C GLN A 364 10.87 -16.58 -12.57
N SER A 365 10.98 -17.90 -12.62
CA SER A 365 11.15 -18.67 -13.86
C SER A 365 9.84 -18.91 -14.62
N ASP A 366 8.68 -18.56 -14.06
CA ASP A 366 7.40 -18.75 -14.73
C ASP A 366 7.27 -17.79 -15.92
N THR A 367 6.84 -18.30 -17.06
CA THR A 367 6.48 -17.47 -18.21
C THR A 367 5.20 -16.70 -17.92
N GLU A 368 4.92 -15.65 -18.68
CA GLU A 368 3.72 -14.83 -18.52
C GLU A 368 2.41 -15.65 -18.65
N ASP A 369 2.39 -16.65 -19.54
CA ASP A 369 1.28 -17.60 -19.67
C ASP A 369 1.16 -18.48 -18.40
N MET A 370 2.29 -18.95 -17.87
CA MET A 370 2.30 -19.76 -16.65
C MET A 370 1.85 -18.95 -15.43
N ILE A 371 2.29 -17.70 -15.30
CA ILE A 371 1.83 -16.77 -14.26
C ILE A 371 0.31 -16.64 -14.34
N THR A 372 -0.23 -16.38 -15.53
CA THR A 372 -1.67 -16.23 -15.73
C THR A 372 -2.43 -17.51 -15.35
N LYS A 373 -1.95 -18.69 -15.75
CA LYS A 373 -2.56 -19.97 -15.39
C LYS A 373 -2.53 -20.24 -13.89
N LYS A 374 -1.42 -19.96 -13.22
CA LYS A 374 -1.29 -20.14 -11.77
C LYS A 374 -2.19 -19.16 -11.00
N LEU A 375 -2.24 -17.89 -11.41
CA LEU A 375 -3.16 -16.91 -10.83
C LEU A 375 -4.63 -17.32 -11.02
N ALA A 376 -4.98 -17.80 -12.22
CA ALA A 376 -6.34 -18.26 -12.53
C ALA A 376 -6.77 -19.45 -11.66
N ILE A 377 -5.89 -20.45 -11.46
CA ILE A 377 -6.22 -21.62 -10.64
C ILE A 377 -6.33 -21.29 -9.16
N VAL A 378 -5.49 -20.39 -8.65
CA VAL A 378 -5.59 -19.88 -7.27
C VAL A 378 -6.87 -19.05 -7.08
N ALA A 379 -7.21 -18.18 -8.02
CA ALA A 379 -8.47 -17.41 -8.00
C ALA A 379 -9.69 -18.36 -7.99
N ARG A 380 -9.66 -19.41 -8.80
CA ARG A 380 -10.69 -20.45 -8.81
C ARG A 380 -10.78 -21.17 -7.47
N PHE A 381 -9.65 -21.55 -6.90
CA PHE A 381 -9.61 -22.17 -5.56
C PHE A 381 -10.28 -21.28 -4.52
N LEU A 382 -9.90 -20.01 -4.46
CA LEU A 382 -10.43 -19.06 -3.49
C LEU A 382 -11.96 -18.89 -3.64
N ASP A 383 -12.45 -18.76 -4.87
CA ASP A 383 -13.87 -18.64 -5.19
C ASP A 383 -14.65 -19.89 -4.72
N CYS A 384 -14.16 -21.09 -5.05
CA CYS A 384 -14.75 -22.35 -4.63
C CYS A 384 -14.69 -22.52 -3.09
N PHE A 385 -13.54 -22.23 -2.48
CA PHE A 385 -13.33 -22.36 -1.05
C PHE A 385 -14.30 -21.48 -0.23
N VAL A 386 -14.40 -20.21 -0.60
CA VAL A 386 -15.30 -19.26 0.08
C VAL A 386 -16.76 -19.66 -0.10
N SER A 387 -17.15 -19.93 -1.34
CA SER A 387 -18.53 -20.28 -1.66
C SER A 387 -18.96 -21.56 -0.94
N ASN A 388 -18.13 -22.60 -0.94
CA ASN A 388 -18.43 -23.85 -0.26
C ASN A 388 -18.51 -23.69 1.26
N ARG A 389 -17.59 -22.92 1.86
CA ARG A 389 -17.67 -22.64 3.31
C ARG A 389 -18.95 -21.91 3.71
N ILE A 390 -19.32 -20.87 2.95
CA ILE A 390 -20.54 -20.10 3.22
C ILE A 390 -21.78 -21.01 3.05
N MET A 391 -21.83 -21.82 2.00
CA MET A 391 -22.91 -22.77 1.77
C MET A 391 -23.02 -23.83 2.88
N ASN A 392 -21.89 -24.23 3.47
CA ASN A 392 -21.85 -25.12 4.63
C ASN A 392 -22.10 -24.42 5.97
N GLY A 393 -22.45 -23.12 5.96
CA GLY A 393 -22.65 -22.33 7.18
C GLY A 393 -21.37 -22.08 7.98
N GLN A 394 -20.20 -22.25 7.37
CA GLN A 394 -18.91 -22.07 8.02
C GLN A 394 -18.43 -20.62 7.89
N PRO A 395 -17.82 -20.03 8.95
CA PRO A 395 -17.35 -18.67 8.90
C PRO A 395 -16.14 -18.52 7.95
N THR A 396 -16.07 -17.39 7.24
CA THR A 396 -14.99 -17.00 6.33
C THR A 396 -14.12 -15.86 6.87
N GLY A 397 -14.36 -15.43 8.11
CA GLY A 397 -13.57 -14.39 8.75
C GLY A 397 -12.10 -14.80 8.94
N GLN A 398 -11.20 -13.81 8.93
CA GLN A 398 -9.74 -14.03 9.00
C GLN A 398 -9.31 -14.96 10.15
N SER A 399 -9.89 -14.82 11.33
CA SER A 399 -9.58 -15.67 12.49
C SER A 399 -9.87 -17.16 12.24
N SER A 400 -10.95 -17.44 11.50
CA SER A 400 -11.43 -18.82 11.27
C SER A 400 -10.65 -19.57 10.16
N ILE A 401 -10.04 -18.85 9.22
CA ILE A 401 -9.35 -19.44 8.07
C ILE A 401 -7.83 -19.23 8.09
N ARG A 402 -7.33 -18.43 9.03
CA ARG A 402 -5.93 -18.03 9.09
C ARG A 402 -4.96 -19.21 9.05
N SER A 403 -5.14 -20.21 9.90
CA SER A 403 -4.23 -21.36 9.96
C SER A 403 -4.23 -22.17 8.67
N ILE A 404 -5.40 -22.31 8.03
CA ILE A 404 -5.54 -23.01 6.74
C ILE A 404 -4.70 -22.29 5.67
N PHE A 405 -4.86 -20.95 5.59
CA PHE A 405 -4.15 -20.14 4.61
C PHE A 405 -2.65 -20.07 4.86
N TYR A 406 -2.21 -20.01 6.11
CA TYR A 406 -0.78 -20.02 6.41
C TYR A 406 -0.10 -21.31 5.98
N ASN A 407 -0.70 -22.45 6.30
CA ASN A 407 -0.20 -23.74 5.85
C ASN A 407 -0.19 -23.82 4.32
N LEU A 408 -1.24 -23.32 3.69
CA LEU A 408 -1.35 -23.31 2.24
C LEU A 408 -0.28 -22.43 1.59
N ILE A 409 -0.10 -21.20 2.05
CA ILE A 409 0.93 -20.26 1.55
C ILE A 409 2.32 -20.89 1.57
N VAL A 410 2.66 -21.58 2.65
CA VAL A 410 3.97 -22.25 2.76
C VAL A 410 4.06 -23.47 1.86
N SER A 411 3.00 -24.27 1.79
CA SER A 411 3.00 -25.54 1.05
C SER A 411 3.05 -25.37 -0.48
N VAL A 412 2.46 -24.30 -1.02
CA VAL A 412 2.36 -24.12 -2.50
C VAL A 412 3.59 -23.45 -3.13
N ARG A 413 4.57 -23.03 -2.32
CA ARG A 413 5.79 -22.39 -2.84
C ARG A 413 6.57 -23.33 -3.76
N GLY A 414 7.01 -22.77 -4.89
CA GLY A 414 7.86 -23.49 -5.83
C GLY A 414 7.17 -24.61 -6.60
N MET A 415 5.86 -24.81 -6.39
CA MET A 415 5.12 -25.84 -7.12
C MET A 415 5.00 -25.49 -8.60
N ASP A 416 5.14 -26.50 -9.45
CA ASP A 416 4.69 -26.43 -10.84
C ASP A 416 3.15 -26.36 -10.90
N TYR A 417 2.61 -26.09 -12.09
CA TYR A 417 1.16 -25.90 -12.26
C TYR A 417 0.34 -27.15 -11.92
N ASP A 418 0.78 -28.33 -12.31
CA ASP A 418 0.01 -29.56 -12.13
C ASP A 418 -0.01 -29.99 -10.65
N THR A 419 1.12 -29.85 -9.97
CA THR A 419 1.24 -30.11 -8.53
C THR A 419 0.41 -29.09 -7.75
N LEU A 420 0.46 -27.80 -8.12
CA LEU A 420 -0.36 -26.74 -7.51
C LEU A 420 -1.85 -27.06 -7.67
N LYS A 421 -2.29 -27.36 -8.89
CA LYS A 421 -3.68 -27.73 -9.21
C LYS A 421 -4.15 -28.90 -8.35
N LYS A 422 -3.37 -29.97 -8.29
CA LYS A 422 -3.69 -31.16 -7.49
C LYS A 422 -3.76 -30.83 -5.99
N THR A 423 -2.84 -30.04 -5.47
CA THR A 423 -2.81 -29.67 -4.05
C THR A 423 -4.04 -28.85 -3.68
N LEU A 424 -4.38 -27.83 -4.48
CA LEU A 424 -5.56 -27.00 -4.27
C LEU A 424 -6.86 -27.83 -4.38
N GLY A 425 -6.95 -28.75 -5.34
CA GLY A 425 -8.08 -29.66 -5.51
C GLY A 425 -8.28 -30.57 -4.30
N ASN A 426 -7.20 -31.15 -3.77
CA ASN A 426 -7.25 -31.99 -2.57
C ASN A 426 -7.79 -31.22 -1.35
N ILE A 427 -7.39 -29.95 -1.19
CA ILE A 427 -7.92 -29.10 -0.11
C ILE A 427 -9.40 -28.82 -0.33
N LEU A 428 -9.81 -28.48 -1.55
CA LEU A 428 -11.22 -28.24 -1.84
C LEU A 428 -12.10 -29.45 -1.60
N SER A 429 -11.63 -30.66 -1.86
CA SER A 429 -12.39 -31.88 -1.60
C SER A 429 -12.79 -32.04 -0.13
N THR A 430 -11.98 -31.50 0.81
CA THR A 430 -12.30 -31.50 2.25
C THR A 430 -13.39 -30.50 2.63
N TYR A 431 -13.68 -29.54 1.76
CA TYR A 431 -14.70 -28.49 1.92
C TYR A 431 -15.84 -28.64 0.91
N ALA A 432 -16.00 -29.83 0.31
CA ALA A 432 -17.12 -30.09 -0.59
C ALA A 432 -18.45 -29.79 0.10
N VAL A 433 -19.37 -29.21 -0.65
CA VAL A 433 -20.70 -28.88 -0.10
C VAL A 433 -21.47 -30.16 0.15
N VAL A 434 -21.76 -30.43 1.40
CA VAL A 434 -22.70 -31.45 1.81
C VAL A 434 -24.10 -30.99 1.42
N ASP A 435 -24.94 -31.88 0.94
CA ASP A 435 -26.23 -31.63 0.29
C ASP A 435 -27.01 -30.44 0.87
N LEU A 436 -27.25 -29.44 0.02
CA LEU A 436 -27.99 -28.22 0.41
C LEU A 436 -29.48 -28.56 0.54
N GLN A 437 -29.88 -28.99 1.72
CA GLN A 437 -31.30 -29.01 2.07
C GLN A 437 -31.79 -27.57 2.27
N ALA A 438 -33.05 -27.30 1.88
CA ALA A 438 -33.69 -25.98 1.94
C ALA A 438 -33.46 -25.16 3.25
N PRO A 439 -33.33 -25.74 4.45
CA PRO A 439 -33.06 -25.00 5.67
C PRO A 439 -31.71 -24.28 5.74
N VAL A 440 -30.67 -24.75 5.04
CA VAL A 440 -29.34 -24.10 5.05
C VAL A 440 -29.35 -22.85 4.20
N ILE A 441 -30.04 -22.90 3.07
CA ILE A 441 -30.18 -21.79 2.13
C ILE A 441 -30.84 -20.57 2.79
N ASN A 442 -31.84 -20.81 3.64
CA ASN A 442 -32.57 -19.74 4.35
C ASN A 442 -31.72 -19.00 5.40
N ARG A 443 -30.56 -19.56 5.78
CA ARG A 443 -29.61 -18.97 6.73
C ARG A 443 -28.47 -18.21 6.07
N LEU A 444 -28.35 -18.26 4.73
CA LEU A 444 -27.26 -17.63 4.02
C LEU A 444 -27.34 -16.09 4.12
N PRO A 445 -26.22 -15.38 4.29
CA PRO A 445 -26.21 -13.93 4.29
C PRO A 445 -26.76 -13.35 2.98
N TYR A 446 -27.55 -12.28 3.04
CA TYR A 446 -28.14 -11.67 1.84
C TYR A 446 -27.12 -11.29 0.76
N LYS A 447 -25.97 -10.72 1.16
CA LYS A 447 -24.89 -10.38 0.23
C LYS A 447 -24.38 -11.61 -0.54
N PHE A 448 -24.31 -12.76 0.13
CA PHE A 448 -23.89 -14.00 -0.51
C PHE A 448 -24.96 -14.51 -1.47
N LEU A 449 -26.21 -14.56 -1.04
CA LEU A 449 -27.32 -14.98 -1.90
C LEU A 449 -27.37 -14.16 -3.19
N ARG A 450 -27.24 -12.85 -3.06
CA ARG A 450 -27.20 -11.94 -4.18
C ARG A 450 -26.07 -12.28 -5.17
N TYR A 451 -24.84 -12.43 -4.68
CA TYR A 451 -23.70 -12.81 -5.51
C TYR A 451 -23.86 -14.20 -6.13
N TYR A 452 -24.28 -15.16 -5.35
CA TYR A 452 -24.49 -16.53 -5.77
C TYR A 452 -25.48 -16.61 -6.93
N GLN A 453 -26.62 -15.98 -6.82
CA GLN A 453 -27.63 -15.94 -7.88
C GLN A 453 -27.14 -15.21 -9.12
N TYR A 454 -26.45 -14.12 -8.93
CA TYR A 454 -25.85 -13.40 -10.04
C TYR A 454 -24.89 -14.28 -10.84
N ARG A 455 -24.00 -15.02 -10.13
CA ARG A 455 -23.06 -15.96 -10.78
C ARG A 455 -23.76 -17.10 -11.49
N MET A 456 -24.82 -17.64 -10.90
CA MET A 456 -25.61 -18.70 -11.52
C MET A 456 -26.30 -18.23 -12.80
N ASN A 457 -26.94 -17.08 -12.75
CA ASN A 457 -27.62 -16.50 -13.90
C ASN A 457 -26.63 -16.21 -15.04
N LEU A 458 -25.48 -15.64 -14.70
CA LEU A 458 -24.42 -15.36 -15.66
C LEU A 458 -23.92 -16.63 -16.34
N PHE A 459 -23.72 -17.70 -15.59
CA PHE A 459 -23.30 -18.99 -16.14
C PHE A 459 -24.32 -19.55 -17.11
N VAL A 460 -25.60 -19.44 -16.78
CA VAL A 460 -26.70 -19.85 -17.67
C VAL A 460 -26.70 -19.01 -18.94
N LEU A 461 -26.52 -17.68 -18.85
CA LEU A 461 -26.41 -16.81 -20.01
C LEU A 461 -25.21 -17.14 -20.89
N GLN A 462 -24.06 -17.49 -20.30
CA GLN A 462 -22.87 -17.92 -21.04
C GLN A 462 -23.05 -19.26 -21.76
N LEU A 463 -23.83 -20.17 -21.18
CA LEU A 463 -24.20 -21.42 -21.89
C LEU A 463 -25.05 -21.16 -23.13
N LEU A 464 -25.83 -20.07 -23.11
CA LEU A 464 -26.73 -19.67 -24.21
C LEU A 464 -26.06 -18.81 -25.27
N ASN A 465 -25.13 -17.99 -24.86
CA ASN A 465 -24.42 -17.03 -25.70
C ASN A 465 -22.98 -16.94 -25.24
N SER A 466 -22.06 -17.54 -26.02
CA SER A 466 -20.62 -17.61 -25.72
C SER A 466 -19.94 -16.24 -25.66
N ASP A 467 -20.58 -15.19 -26.20
CA ASP A 467 -20.02 -13.83 -26.30
C ASP A 467 -20.43 -12.95 -25.09
N TYR A 468 -21.23 -13.48 -24.16
CA TYR A 468 -21.63 -12.71 -22.98
C TYR A 468 -20.48 -12.57 -22.00
N ASN A 469 -20.00 -11.34 -21.84
CA ASN A 469 -18.91 -11.00 -20.93
C ASN A 469 -19.46 -10.36 -19.64
N PHE A 470 -18.89 -10.78 -18.53
CA PHE A 470 -19.22 -10.24 -17.21
C PHE A 470 -18.48 -8.94 -16.94
N TYR A 471 -19.19 -7.93 -16.46
CA TYR A 471 -18.61 -6.69 -15.92
C TYR A 471 -18.96 -6.56 -14.44
N TYR A 472 -17.93 -6.37 -13.60
CA TYR A 472 -18.11 -6.21 -12.14
C TYR A 472 -19.04 -5.04 -11.77
N ASN A 473 -19.07 -4.00 -12.59
CA ASN A 473 -19.96 -2.86 -12.39
C ASN A 473 -21.43 -3.27 -12.51
N ASP A 474 -21.77 -4.22 -13.37
CA ASP A 474 -23.13 -4.73 -13.55
C ASP A 474 -23.65 -5.42 -12.30
N TYR A 475 -22.78 -6.10 -11.56
CA TYR A 475 -23.12 -6.67 -10.26
C TYR A 475 -23.47 -5.61 -9.21
N LYS A 476 -22.76 -4.47 -9.16
CA LYS A 476 -23.02 -3.40 -8.21
C LYS A 476 -24.35 -2.70 -8.46
N SER A 477 -24.72 -2.50 -9.72
CA SER A 477 -25.96 -1.87 -10.15
C SER A 477 -27.16 -2.83 -10.21
N SER A 478 -26.93 -4.15 -10.24
CA SER A 478 -27.98 -5.15 -10.40
C SER A 478 -28.91 -5.26 -9.17
N LYS A 479 -30.19 -5.50 -9.42
CA LYS A 479 -31.22 -5.78 -8.41
C LYS A 479 -31.60 -7.27 -8.42
N LEU A 480 -31.95 -7.79 -7.25
CA LEU A 480 -32.48 -9.15 -7.11
C LEU A 480 -33.96 -9.17 -7.48
N VAL A 481 -34.34 -9.98 -8.44
CA VAL A 481 -35.73 -10.15 -8.88
C VAL A 481 -36.10 -11.63 -8.82
N TYR A 482 -37.28 -11.92 -8.25
CA TYR A 482 -37.82 -13.27 -8.21
C TYR A 482 -38.61 -13.53 -9.49
N CYS A 483 -38.20 -14.50 -10.29
CA CYS A 483 -38.79 -14.80 -11.58
C CYS A 483 -39.92 -15.82 -11.51
N PHE A 484 -40.04 -16.58 -10.39
CA PHE A 484 -41.04 -17.62 -10.24
C PHE A 484 -41.75 -17.47 -8.90
N SER A 485 -43.10 -17.35 -8.94
CA SER A 485 -43.96 -17.47 -7.79
C SER A 485 -44.73 -18.78 -7.84
N LYS A 486 -44.99 -19.37 -6.68
CA LYS A 486 -45.82 -20.59 -6.58
C LYS A 486 -47.29 -20.39 -7.01
N GLU A 487 -47.73 -19.13 -7.08
CA GLU A 487 -49.14 -18.76 -7.21
C GLU A 487 -49.48 -17.97 -8.48
N SER A 488 -48.47 -17.45 -9.19
CA SER A 488 -48.66 -16.70 -10.44
C SER A 488 -47.39 -16.68 -11.26
N ASP A 489 -47.54 -16.62 -12.59
CA ASP A 489 -46.42 -16.40 -13.53
C ASP A 489 -45.85 -14.96 -13.47
N ASP A 490 -46.23 -14.17 -12.48
CA ASP A 490 -45.85 -12.77 -12.35
C ASP A 490 -44.47 -12.59 -11.69
N ILE A 491 -43.73 -11.60 -12.18
CA ILE A 491 -42.44 -11.20 -11.66
C ILE A 491 -42.62 -10.44 -10.34
N VAL A 492 -42.02 -10.95 -9.26
CA VAL A 492 -42.09 -10.35 -7.93
C VAL A 492 -40.76 -9.67 -7.58
N HIS A 493 -40.82 -8.36 -7.33
CA HIS A 493 -39.63 -7.58 -6.98
C HIS A 493 -39.04 -7.90 -5.61
N ALA A 494 -37.75 -7.70 -5.44
CA ALA A 494 -36.93 -8.10 -4.28
C ALA A 494 -37.30 -7.46 -2.94
N GLU A 495 -38.19 -6.50 -2.87
CA GLU A 495 -38.71 -5.95 -1.62
C GLU A 495 -39.32 -7.02 -0.71
N THR A 496 -39.67 -8.18 -1.28
CA THR A 496 -40.21 -9.34 -0.58
C THR A 496 -39.17 -10.34 -0.09
N TYR A 497 -37.89 -9.94 0.10
CA TYR A 497 -36.86 -10.80 0.71
C TYR A 497 -37.31 -11.44 2.05
N ARG A 498 -38.26 -10.82 2.75
CA ARG A 498 -38.92 -11.40 3.94
C ARG A 498 -39.76 -12.66 3.66
N GLN A 499 -40.03 -12.94 2.40
CA GLN A 499 -40.80 -14.12 1.96
C GLN A 499 -39.90 -15.20 1.34
N LYS A 500 -38.61 -15.23 1.65
CA LYS A 500 -37.62 -16.20 1.10
C LYS A 500 -37.98 -17.67 1.30
N ASP A 501 -38.86 -17.98 2.24
CA ASP A 501 -39.38 -19.34 2.48
C ASP A 501 -40.38 -19.79 1.40
N LYS A 502 -40.87 -18.86 0.57
CA LYS A 502 -41.85 -19.14 -0.50
C LYS A 502 -41.21 -19.39 -1.88
N TYR A 503 -39.97 -18.89 -2.08
CA TYR A 503 -39.32 -18.93 -3.40
C TYR A 503 -38.04 -19.74 -3.39
N PRO A 504 -37.92 -20.77 -4.19
CA PRO A 504 -36.71 -21.53 -4.33
C PRO A 504 -35.62 -20.71 -5.02
N LEU A 505 -34.34 -20.92 -4.65
CA LEU A 505 -33.19 -20.18 -5.18
C LEU A 505 -33.05 -20.20 -6.71
N TYR A 506 -33.52 -21.23 -7.37
CA TYR A 506 -33.48 -21.36 -8.82
C TYR A 506 -34.49 -20.45 -9.55
N GLY A 507 -35.42 -19.84 -8.85
CA GLY A 507 -36.39 -18.89 -9.38
C GLY A 507 -35.99 -17.42 -9.24
N VAL A 508 -34.69 -17.12 -9.03
CA VAL A 508 -34.23 -15.76 -8.75
C VAL A 508 -33.25 -15.31 -9.84
N ALA A 509 -33.47 -14.12 -10.39
CA ALA A 509 -32.61 -13.50 -11.38
C ALA A 509 -32.16 -12.09 -10.96
N PHE A 510 -31.12 -11.57 -11.61
CA PHE A 510 -30.55 -10.25 -11.39
C PHE A 510 -30.61 -9.39 -12.64
N PHE A 511 -30.98 -8.10 -12.45
CA PHE A 511 -31.01 -7.10 -13.52
C PHE A 511 -30.55 -5.75 -13.01
N ASP A 512 -30.07 -4.89 -13.90
CA ASP A 512 -29.78 -3.50 -13.59
C ASP A 512 -31.04 -2.63 -13.49
N GLU A 513 -30.88 -1.37 -13.07
CA GLU A 513 -32.02 -0.46 -12.84
C GLU A 513 -32.73 -0.06 -14.15
N GLU A 514 -32.07 -0.15 -15.30
CA GLU A 514 -32.60 0.19 -16.62
C GLU A 514 -33.32 -0.98 -17.28
N GLY A 515 -33.13 -2.20 -16.77
CA GLY A 515 -33.53 -3.46 -17.42
C GLY A 515 -34.97 -3.93 -17.22
N ALA A 516 -35.92 -3.08 -16.81
CA ALA A 516 -37.32 -3.50 -16.65
C ALA A 516 -37.97 -4.13 -17.91
N VAL A 517 -37.51 -3.75 -19.11
CA VAL A 517 -37.94 -4.34 -20.37
C VAL A 517 -37.24 -5.67 -20.65
N GLU A 518 -35.98 -5.83 -20.19
CA GLU A 518 -35.17 -7.03 -20.40
C GLU A 518 -35.52 -8.15 -19.42
N ILE A 519 -36.13 -7.85 -18.27
CA ILE A 519 -36.58 -8.84 -17.28
C ILE A 519 -37.56 -9.85 -17.93
N ASN A 520 -38.51 -9.37 -18.70
CA ASN A 520 -39.45 -10.24 -19.41
C ASN A 520 -38.77 -11.06 -20.52
N ALA A 521 -37.79 -10.47 -21.20
CA ALA A 521 -37.01 -11.18 -22.20
C ALA A 521 -36.13 -12.27 -21.56
N TYR A 522 -35.52 -12.00 -20.43
CA TYR A 522 -34.74 -12.97 -19.68
C TYR A 522 -35.60 -14.08 -19.06
N TYR A 523 -36.75 -13.75 -18.49
CA TYR A 523 -37.73 -14.72 -17.98
C TYR A 523 -38.16 -15.68 -19.11
N ASN A 524 -38.53 -15.15 -20.27
CA ASN A 524 -38.87 -15.94 -21.41
C ASN A 524 -37.70 -16.74 -21.97
N LEU A 525 -36.49 -16.18 -21.90
CA LEU A 525 -35.25 -16.86 -22.31
C LEU A 525 -34.96 -18.04 -21.38
N VAL A 526 -35.02 -17.84 -20.06
CA VAL A 526 -34.82 -18.91 -19.07
C VAL A 526 -35.93 -19.96 -19.18
N LYS A 527 -37.18 -19.54 -19.33
CA LYS A 527 -38.32 -20.45 -19.57
C LYS A 527 -38.14 -21.23 -20.88
N ASN A 528 -37.79 -20.57 -21.97
CA ASN A 528 -37.51 -21.21 -23.25
C ASN A 528 -36.29 -22.13 -23.24
N LEU A 529 -35.32 -21.89 -22.35
CA LEU A 529 -34.20 -22.78 -22.13
C LEU A 529 -34.64 -24.09 -21.47
N PHE A 530 -35.54 -23.99 -20.49
CA PHE A 530 -36.16 -25.17 -19.89
C PHE A 530 -36.95 -26.00 -20.92
N ASP A 531 -37.51 -25.32 -21.93
CA ASP A 531 -38.29 -25.97 -22.99
C ASP A 531 -37.45 -26.45 -24.17
N ARG A 532 -36.18 -25.97 -24.33
CA ARG A 532 -35.23 -26.38 -25.37
C ARG A 532 -34.08 -27.21 -24.81
N GLU A 533 -34.40 -28.46 -24.47
CA GLU A 533 -33.43 -29.43 -23.92
C GLU A 533 -32.20 -29.70 -24.79
N GLU A 534 -32.28 -29.36 -26.08
CA GLU A 534 -31.24 -29.61 -27.09
C GLU A 534 -29.94 -28.83 -26.88
N PHE A 535 -29.97 -27.70 -26.17
CA PHE A 535 -28.80 -26.88 -25.84
C PHE A 535 -28.13 -27.22 -24.48
N LEU A 536 -28.73 -28.11 -23.73
CA LEU A 536 -28.23 -28.48 -22.40
C LEU A 536 -27.24 -29.66 -22.49
N PRO A 537 -26.21 -29.68 -21.64
CA PRO A 537 -25.32 -30.86 -21.55
C PRO A 537 -26.07 -32.14 -21.30
N ASN A 538 -25.61 -33.24 -21.87
CA ASN A 538 -26.28 -34.55 -21.83
C ASN A 538 -26.62 -35.00 -20.40
N GLU A 539 -25.70 -34.82 -19.45
CA GLU A 539 -25.90 -35.16 -18.03
C GLU A 539 -27.05 -34.37 -17.41
N LEU A 540 -27.14 -33.08 -17.69
CA LEU A 540 -28.24 -32.20 -17.21
C LEU A 540 -29.56 -32.64 -17.84
N ARG A 541 -29.56 -32.94 -19.12
CA ARG A 541 -30.72 -33.41 -19.88
C ARG A 541 -31.32 -34.70 -19.33
N GLU A 542 -30.46 -35.66 -19.01
CA GLU A 542 -30.88 -36.93 -18.39
C GLU A 542 -31.50 -36.70 -16.99
N ASN A 543 -30.95 -35.81 -16.20
CA ASN A 543 -31.47 -35.50 -14.88
C ASN A 543 -32.79 -34.70 -14.95
N LEU A 544 -32.95 -33.81 -15.93
CA LEU A 544 -34.19 -33.11 -16.19
C LEU A 544 -35.32 -34.06 -16.63
N GLY A 545 -35.02 -35.04 -17.46
CA GLY A 545 -35.98 -36.07 -17.87
C GLY A 545 -36.50 -36.94 -16.72
N LYS A 546 -35.79 -37.02 -15.60
CA LYS A 546 -36.20 -37.76 -14.39
C LYS A 546 -37.02 -36.89 -13.40
N ALA A 547 -37.05 -35.58 -13.60
CA ALA A 547 -37.74 -34.66 -12.68
C ALA A 547 -39.28 -34.71 -12.91
N LYS A 548 -40.02 -34.86 -11.83
CA LYS A 548 -41.49 -35.10 -11.86
C LYS A 548 -42.30 -33.78 -11.99
N ASP A 549 -41.69 -32.67 -11.71
CA ASP A 549 -42.34 -31.35 -11.70
C ASP A 549 -41.31 -30.22 -12.01
N GLU A 550 -41.79 -29.00 -12.19
CA GLU A 550 -40.95 -27.81 -12.42
C GLU A 550 -39.97 -27.55 -11.29
N MET A 551 -40.37 -27.86 -10.05
CA MET A 551 -39.50 -27.71 -8.88
C MET A 551 -38.30 -28.67 -8.94
N GLY A 552 -38.54 -29.91 -9.33
CA GLY A 552 -37.49 -30.92 -9.55
C GLY A 552 -36.56 -30.54 -10.69
N ARG A 553 -37.08 -30.00 -11.79
CA ARG A 553 -36.28 -29.49 -12.92
C ARG A 553 -35.38 -28.34 -12.48
N GLY A 554 -35.91 -27.34 -11.78
CA GLY A 554 -35.15 -26.25 -11.23
C GLY A 554 -34.04 -26.70 -10.29
N LEU A 555 -34.30 -27.70 -9.45
CA LEU A 555 -33.31 -28.27 -8.54
C LEU A 555 -32.17 -28.98 -9.31
N CYS A 556 -32.49 -29.68 -10.41
CA CYS A 556 -31.47 -30.32 -11.26
C CYS A 556 -30.53 -29.30 -11.88
N ILE A 557 -31.06 -28.21 -12.43
CA ILE A 557 -30.25 -27.11 -12.99
C ILE A 557 -29.40 -26.45 -11.92
N TYR A 558 -29.99 -26.17 -10.77
CA TYR A 558 -29.29 -25.63 -9.64
C TYR A 558 -28.08 -26.49 -9.23
N LYS A 559 -28.26 -27.79 -9.08
CA LYS A 559 -27.18 -28.73 -8.74
C LYS A 559 -26.09 -28.73 -9.79
N TYR A 560 -26.47 -28.79 -11.07
CA TYR A 560 -25.53 -28.77 -12.19
C TYR A 560 -24.71 -27.47 -12.25
N VAL A 561 -25.37 -26.32 -12.19
CA VAL A 561 -24.68 -25.02 -12.24
C VAL A 561 -23.76 -24.82 -11.04
N ARG A 562 -24.21 -25.23 -9.86
CA ARG A 562 -23.40 -25.18 -8.65
C ARG A 562 -22.13 -26.03 -8.80
N GLU A 563 -22.25 -27.26 -9.30
CA GLU A 563 -21.11 -28.16 -9.51
C GLU A 563 -20.16 -27.61 -10.55
N ALA A 564 -20.68 -27.08 -11.65
CA ALA A 564 -19.89 -26.47 -12.70
C ALA A 564 -19.14 -25.21 -12.26
N LEU A 565 -19.73 -24.39 -11.39
CA LEU A 565 -19.11 -23.15 -10.88
C LEU A 565 -18.14 -23.41 -9.72
N TRP A 566 -18.54 -24.23 -8.74
CA TRP A 566 -17.86 -24.36 -7.45
C TRP A 566 -17.58 -25.80 -7.01
N GLY A 567 -17.90 -26.78 -7.82
CA GLY A 567 -17.59 -28.18 -7.54
C GLY A 567 -16.08 -28.45 -7.51
N TRP A 568 -15.66 -29.37 -6.67
CA TRP A 568 -14.26 -29.82 -6.58
C TRP A 568 -13.82 -30.66 -7.80
N SER A 569 -14.76 -31.35 -8.45
CA SER A 569 -14.52 -32.14 -9.66
C SER A 569 -14.05 -31.31 -10.85
N VAL A 570 -14.28 -30.00 -10.82
CA VAL A 570 -13.85 -29.07 -11.85
C VAL A 570 -12.37 -28.69 -11.72
N PHE A 571 -11.72 -29.06 -10.62
CA PHE A 571 -10.28 -28.97 -10.42
C PHE A 571 -9.54 -30.18 -10.95
#